data_58aef400994507bcc446fbb0611f7f36
#
_entry.id   58aef400994507bcc446fbb0611f7f36
#
_cell.length_a   1.000
_cell.length_b   1.000
_cell.length_c   1.000
_cell.angle_alpha   90.00
_cell.angle_beta   90.00
_cell.angle_gamma   90.00
#
_symmetry.space_group_name_H-M   'P 1'
#
loop_
_entity.id
_entity.type
_entity.pdbx_description
1 polymer ?
#
loop_
_entity_poly.entity_id
_entity_poly.type
_entity_poly.pdbx_seq_one_letter_code
_entity_poly.pdbx_strand_id
1 'polypeptide(L)'
;MNGKQVHGAMPETGENAGTYLANFLQNFDFGGTAKSFLTYLGTPAHQDTIGEKFGVNYTDDVMGPLSMNVGIQKFVAGQEAFINFNFRYPNGITPDEIVAGLATQLNGWDVTPTIGGHAQVPHYVAPTDPIVETLLRVYHDQTGLPAHDQVIGGGTYGRLMARGVAFGALFPDSPDTMHQVNEFALLDDLYRSIAIYAQAIAEITNLD
;
A
#
# COMPACT_ATOMS: atom_id res chain seq x y z
N MET A 1 0.65 -20.55 14.53
CA MET A 1 1.72 -19.71 13.98
C MET A 1 1.37 -18.27 14.26
N ASN A 2 2.32 -17.46 14.71
CA ASN A 2 2.12 -16.05 14.95
C ASN A 2 2.75 -15.26 13.81
N GLY A 3 2.18 -14.11 13.48
CA GLY A 3 2.71 -13.18 12.50
C GLY A 3 2.94 -11.79 13.10
N LYS A 4 3.44 -10.87 12.28
CA LYS A 4 3.60 -9.45 12.63
C LYS A 4 2.68 -8.63 11.73
N GLN A 5 1.68 -8.01 12.34
CA GLN A 5 0.74 -7.14 11.62
C GLN A 5 1.41 -5.83 11.23
N VAL A 6 1.18 -5.41 10.00
CA VAL A 6 1.67 -4.13 9.45
C VAL A 6 0.63 -3.53 8.52
N HIS A 7 0.82 -2.28 8.13
CA HIS A 7 -0.01 -1.65 7.10
C HIS A 7 0.16 -2.37 5.75
N GLY A 8 -0.94 -2.59 5.03
CA GLY A 8 -0.94 -3.34 3.76
C GLY A 8 -0.11 -2.75 2.62
N ALA A 9 0.33 -1.50 2.76
CA ALA A 9 1.24 -0.84 1.81
C ALA A 9 2.74 -1.10 2.12
N MET A 10 3.05 -1.69 3.27
CA MET A 10 4.42 -2.01 3.70
C MET A 10 4.54 -3.49 4.11
N PRO A 11 4.13 -4.43 3.23
CA PRO A 11 4.09 -5.86 3.57
C PRO A 11 5.46 -6.44 3.90
N GLU A 12 6.53 -5.85 3.40
CA GLU A 12 7.92 -6.26 3.62
C GLU A 12 8.38 -6.09 5.09
N THR A 13 7.70 -5.25 5.85
CA THR A 13 8.00 -5.02 7.28
C THR A 13 7.24 -5.96 8.21
N GLY A 14 6.33 -6.77 7.64
CA GLY A 14 5.45 -7.70 8.34
C GLY A 14 5.83 -9.16 8.21
N GLU A 15 5.04 -10.01 8.87
CA GLU A 15 5.12 -11.47 8.76
C GLU A 15 3.72 -12.03 8.58
N ASN A 16 3.40 -12.54 7.39
CA ASN A 16 2.09 -13.10 7.09
C ASN A 16 1.97 -14.54 7.61
N ALA A 17 1.38 -14.70 8.78
CA ALA A 17 1.22 -16.01 9.44
C ALA A 17 0.54 -17.05 8.56
N GLY A 18 -0.38 -16.64 7.67
CA GLY A 18 -1.08 -17.55 6.77
C GLY A 18 -0.17 -18.13 5.69
N THR A 19 0.67 -17.32 5.05
CA THR A 19 1.62 -17.83 4.05
C THR A 19 2.73 -18.65 4.69
N TYR A 20 3.20 -18.31 5.91
CA TYR A 20 4.12 -19.15 6.69
C TYR A 20 3.50 -20.50 7.04
N LEU A 21 2.22 -20.53 7.46
CA LEU A 21 1.51 -21.76 7.76
C LEU A 21 1.37 -22.62 6.49
N ALA A 22 1.01 -22.01 5.37
CA ALA A 22 0.90 -22.71 4.09
C ALA A 22 2.25 -23.27 3.61
N ASN A 23 3.33 -22.50 3.77
CA ASN A 23 4.70 -22.95 3.46
C ASN A 23 5.10 -24.19 4.27
N PHE A 24 4.71 -24.24 5.54
CA PHE A 24 4.93 -25.44 6.37
C PHE A 24 4.04 -26.60 5.93
N LEU A 25 2.72 -26.36 5.78
CA LEU A 25 1.74 -27.40 5.53
C LEU A 25 1.85 -28.02 4.13
N GLN A 26 2.31 -27.30 3.11
CA GLN A 26 2.47 -27.84 1.74
C GLN A 26 3.37 -29.07 1.67
N ASN A 27 4.20 -29.32 2.69
CA ASN A 27 5.10 -30.47 2.76
C ASN A 27 4.38 -31.75 3.19
N PHE A 28 3.12 -31.67 3.62
CA PHE A 28 2.31 -32.83 4.01
C PHE A 28 1.39 -33.24 2.87
N ASP A 29 0.92 -34.47 2.91
CA ASP A 29 0.05 -35.05 1.89
C ASP A 29 -1.41 -34.65 2.11
N PHE A 30 -1.77 -33.48 1.55
CA PHE A 30 -3.16 -33.02 1.45
C PHE A 30 -3.64 -33.27 0.03
N GLY A 31 -4.36 -34.15 -0.36
CA GLY A 31 -4.81 -34.39 -1.74
C GLY A 31 -5.58 -33.20 -2.37
N GLY A 32 -5.69 -33.21 -3.70
CA GLY A 32 -6.57 -32.35 -4.49
C GLY A 32 -6.38 -30.85 -4.28
N THR A 33 -7.49 -30.11 -4.22
CA THR A 33 -7.54 -28.64 -4.09
C THR A 33 -6.82 -28.10 -2.87
N ALA A 34 -6.82 -28.84 -1.76
CA ALA A 34 -6.10 -28.43 -0.55
C ALA A 34 -4.60 -28.35 -0.79
N LYS A 35 -4.04 -29.34 -1.49
CA LYS A 35 -2.62 -29.35 -1.86
C LYS A 35 -2.29 -28.17 -2.75
N SER A 36 -3.08 -27.92 -3.78
CA SER A 36 -2.89 -26.79 -4.69
C SER A 36 -2.93 -25.45 -3.95
N PHE A 37 -3.95 -25.24 -3.11
CA PHE A 37 -4.09 -24.00 -2.32
C PHE A 37 -2.90 -23.77 -1.40
N LEU A 38 -2.46 -24.79 -0.67
CA LEU A 38 -1.32 -24.68 0.23
C LEU A 38 -0.01 -24.44 -0.52
N THR A 39 0.20 -25.11 -1.66
CA THR A 39 1.41 -24.91 -2.48
C THR A 39 1.45 -23.50 -3.06
N TYR A 40 0.31 -23.00 -3.55
CA TYR A 40 0.22 -21.65 -4.10
C TYR A 40 0.53 -20.55 -3.06
N LEU A 41 -0.07 -20.66 -1.87
CA LEU A 41 0.21 -19.74 -0.77
C LEU A 41 1.62 -19.90 -0.17
N GLY A 42 2.08 -21.13 -0.09
CA GLY A 42 3.33 -21.47 0.61
C GLY A 42 4.58 -21.34 -0.25
N THR A 43 4.46 -21.17 -1.56
CA THR A 43 5.62 -21.06 -2.47
C THR A 43 5.63 -19.71 -3.21
N PRO A 44 4.80 -19.45 -4.24
CA PRO A 44 4.90 -18.16 -4.93
C PRO A 44 4.46 -16.98 -4.05
N ALA A 45 3.35 -17.11 -3.28
CA ALA A 45 2.85 -16.00 -2.48
C ALA A 45 3.61 -15.79 -1.15
N HIS A 46 4.40 -16.76 -0.72
CA HIS A 46 5.15 -16.66 0.51
C HIS A 46 6.38 -15.76 0.35
N GLN A 47 6.44 -14.70 1.18
CA GLN A 47 7.52 -13.71 1.17
C GLN A 47 7.73 -12.99 -0.17
N ASP A 48 6.72 -12.97 -1.02
CA ASP A 48 6.70 -12.10 -2.19
C ASP A 48 5.88 -10.85 -1.87
N THR A 49 6.55 -9.75 -1.66
CA THR A 49 5.93 -8.47 -1.28
C THR A 49 5.88 -7.46 -2.42
N ILE A 50 6.44 -7.81 -3.57
CA ILE A 50 6.50 -6.95 -4.77
C ILE A 50 5.96 -7.63 -6.04
N GLY A 51 5.48 -8.85 -5.94
CA GLY A 51 4.94 -9.61 -7.08
C GLY A 51 5.99 -10.17 -8.04
N GLU A 52 7.24 -10.32 -7.59
CA GLU A 52 8.34 -10.81 -8.42
C GLU A 52 8.12 -12.27 -8.88
N LYS A 53 7.70 -13.12 -7.96
CA LYS A 53 7.41 -14.54 -8.25
C LYS A 53 6.19 -14.73 -9.13
N PHE A 54 5.35 -13.72 -9.22
CA PHE A 54 4.18 -13.67 -10.10
C PHE A 54 4.47 -12.95 -11.43
N GLY A 55 5.66 -12.40 -11.61
CA GLY A 55 6.05 -11.68 -12.82
C GLY A 55 5.26 -10.37 -13.02
N VAL A 56 4.81 -9.77 -11.93
CA VAL A 56 4.03 -8.51 -11.94
C VAL A 56 4.75 -7.37 -11.21
N ASN A 57 6.00 -7.61 -10.80
CA ASN A 57 6.82 -6.59 -10.18
C ASN A 57 7.06 -5.42 -11.15
N TYR A 58 6.86 -4.22 -10.64
CA TYR A 58 7.07 -2.99 -11.38
C TYR A 58 7.57 -1.89 -10.44
N THR A 59 8.45 -1.04 -10.94
CA THR A 59 8.97 0.11 -10.18
C THR A 59 8.92 1.36 -11.05
N ASP A 60 8.30 2.40 -10.54
CA ASP A 60 8.32 3.75 -11.10
C ASP A 60 9.44 4.56 -10.43
N ASP A 61 10.14 5.38 -11.21
CA ASP A 61 11.31 6.13 -10.70
C ASP A 61 10.93 7.17 -9.62
N VAL A 62 9.68 7.60 -9.60
CA VAL A 62 9.17 8.62 -8.67
C VAL A 62 8.33 8.01 -7.56
N MET A 63 7.36 7.16 -7.93
CA MET A 63 6.40 6.59 -7.00
C MET A 63 6.89 5.31 -6.31
N GLY A 64 8.02 4.77 -6.75
CA GLY A 64 8.61 3.58 -6.18
C GLY A 64 7.99 2.25 -6.66
N PRO A 65 8.24 1.15 -5.93
CA PRO A 65 7.82 -0.18 -6.34
C PRO A 65 6.34 -0.45 -6.10
N LEU A 66 5.77 -1.33 -6.94
CA LEU A 66 4.53 -2.02 -6.63
C LEU A 66 4.71 -2.83 -5.34
N SER A 67 3.70 -2.78 -4.46
CA SER A 67 3.64 -3.69 -3.31
C SER A 67 2.48 -4.68 -3.45
N MET A 68 2.71 -5.91 -2.98
CA MET A 68 1.74 -7.00 -2.99
C MET A 68 1.59 -7.60 -1.58
N ASN A 69 0.36 -7.59 -1.08
CA ASN A 69 0.02 -8.18 0.22
C ASN A 69 -1.04 -9.26 0.07
N VAL A 70 -0.81 -10.43 0.66
CA VAL A 70 -1.84 -11.48 0.82
C VAL A 70 -2.74 -11.10 1.98
N GLY A 71 -3.82 -10.38 1.70
CA GLY A 71 -4.69 -9.80 2.73
C GLY A 71 -5.67 -10.79 3.34
N ILE A 72 -6.38 -11.55 2.49
CA ILE A 72 -7.38 -12.52 2.94
C ILE A 72 -7.16 -13.84 2.22
N GLN A 73 -7.26 -14.93 2.97
CA GLN A 73 -7.18 -16.28 2.43
C GLN A 73 -8.23 -17.16 3.10
N LYS A 74 -8.96 -17.93 2.30
CA LYS A 74 -10.00 -18.82 2.79
C LYS A 74 -9.98 -20.12 2.03
N PHE A 75 -9.91 -21.21 2.76
CA PHE A 75 -10.10 -22.56 2.26
C PHE A 75 -11.03 -23.35 3.18
N VAL A 76 -12.06 -23.96 2.61
CA VAL A 76 -12.94 -24.90 3.29
C VAL A 76 -13.14 -26.08 2.34
N ALA A 77 -12.86 -27.29 2.80
CA ALA A 77 -13.00 -28.49 1.97
C ALA A 77 -14.43 -28.63 1.41
N GLY A 78 -14.54 -28.86 0.11
CA GLY A 78 -15.82 -28.95 -0.61
C GLY A 78 -16.55 -27.64 -0.87
N GLN A 79 -15.89 -26.50 -0.61
CA GLN A 79 -16.40 -25.17 -0.92
C GLN A 79 -15.42 -24.42 -1.81
N GLU A 80 -15.87 -23.26 -2.33
CA GLU A 80 -15.01 -22.33 -3.04
C GLU A 80 -13.90 -21.80 -2.11
N ALA A 81 -12.68 -21.82 -2.61
CA ALA A 81 -11.51 -21.24 -1.95
C ALA A 81 -11.07 -19.96 -2.68
N PHE A 82 -10.57 -18.99 -1.95
CA PHE A 82 -10.03 -17.79 -2.57
C PHE A 82 -8.84 -17.22 -1.80
N ILE A 83 -8.02 -16.47 -2.52
CA ILE A 83 -6.92 -15.68 -2.00
C ILE A 83 -7.13 -14.25 -2.52
N ASN A 84 -7.19 -13.29 -1.61
CA ASN A 84 -7.24 -11.88 -1.97
C ASN A 84 -5.86 -11.28 -1.85
N PHE A 85 -5.32 -10.80 -2.98
CA PHE A 85 -4.12 -9.99 -3.02
C PHE A 85 -4.50 -8.52 -3.02
N ASN A 86 -3.89 -7.73 -2.16
CA ASN A 86 -3.99 -6.29 -2.18
C ASN A 86 -2.73 -5.72 -2.82
N PHE A 87 -2.89 -5.11 -3.98
CA PHE A 87 -1.81 -4.44 -4.68
C PHE A 87 -1.86 -2.93 -4.43
N ARG A 88 -0.68 -2.33 -4.22
CA ARG A 88 -0.46 -0.91 -4.36
C ARG A 88 0.49 -0.74 -5.54
N TYR A 89 0.06 -0.04 -6.57
CA TYR A 89 0.83 0.05 -7.80
C TYR A 89 1.03 1.51 -8.21
N PRO A 90 2.21 1.85 -8.74
CA PRO A 90 2.53 3.19 -9.22
C PRO A 90 1.98 3.43 -10.63
N ASN A 91 2.23 4.62 -11.18
CA ASN A 91 2.01 4.88 -12.59
C ASN A 91 2.86 3.93 -13.46
N GLY A 92 2.35 3.60 -14.67
CA GLY A 92 3.07 2.79 -15.65
C GLY A 92 2.73 1.30 -15.64
N ILE A 93 1.92 0.83 -14.69
CA ILE A 93 1.32 -0.50 -14.70
C ILE A 93 -0.17 -0.41 -14.37
N THR A 94 -0.97 -1.26 -15.01
CA THR A 94 -2.42 -1.28 -14.86
C THR A 94 -2.92 -2.53 -14.12
N PRO A 95 -4.12 -2.50 -13.51
CA PRO A 95 -4.73 -3.69 -12.92
C PRO A 95 -4.91 -4.85 -13.91
N ASP A 96 -5.21 -4.56 -15.18
CA ASP A 96 -5.37 -5.59 -16.20
C ASP A 96 -4.03 -6.28 -16.53
N GLU A 97 -2.92 -5.53 -16.56
CA GLU A 97 -1.58 -6.11 -16.73
C GLU A 97 -1.18 -6.96 -15.53
N ILE A 98 -1.52 -6.53 -14.30
CA ILE A 98 -1.28 -7.33 -13.09
C ILE A 98 -2.08 -8.65 -13.17
N VAL A 99 -3.36 -8.59 -13.53
CA VAL A 99 -4.20 -9.80 -13.69
C VAL A 99 -3.66 -10.71 -14.79
N ALA A 100 -3.22 -10.16 -15.92
CA ALA A 100 -2.63 -10.94 -17.01
C ALA A 100 -1.32 -11.65 -16.59
N GLY A 101 -0.47 -10.95 -15.83
CA GLY A 101 0.74 -11.54 -15.25
C GLY A 101 0.44 -12.69 -14.30
N LEU A 102 -0.49 -12.46 -13.37
CA LEU A 102 -0.98 -13.51 -12.46
C LEU A 102 -1.55 -14.71 -13.23
N ALA A 103 -2.36 -14.49 -14.26
CA ALA A 103 -2.95 -15.56 -15.08
C ALA A 103 -1.88 -16.39 -15.79
N THR A 104 -0.80 -15.75 -16.23
CA THR A 104 0.32 -16.46 -16.87
C THR A 104 1.03 -17.40 -15.90
N GLN A 105 1.26 -16.96 -14.66
CA GLN A 105 1.89 -17.79 -13.63
C GLN A 105 0.97 -18.87 -13.07
N LEU A 106 -0.33 -18.70 -13.20
CA LEU A 106 -1.36 -19.64 -12.78
C LEU A 106 -1.72 -20.68 -13.85
N ASN A 107 -1.06 -20.63 -15.01
CA ASN A 107 -1.31 -21.58 -16.07
C ASN A 107 -1.08 -23.03 -15.61
N GLY A 108 -2.11 -23.86 -15.74
CA GLY A 108 -2.12 -25.25 -15.22
C GLY A 108 -2.69 -25.40 -13.81
N TRP A 109 -3.08 -24.32 -13.15
CA TRP A 109 -3.82 -24.32 -11.89
C TRP A 109 -5.31 -24.05 -12.16
N ASP A 110 -6.18 -24.70 -11.40
CA ASP A 110 -7.63 -24.44 -11.46
C ASP A 110 -7.97 -23.16 -10.66
N VAL A 111 -7.45 -22.02 -11.13
CA VAL A 111 -7.59 -20.70 -10.49
C VAL A 111 -7.76 -19.65 -11.56
N THR A 112 -8.68 -18.72 -11.34
CA THR A 112 -8.93 -17.59 -12.22
C THR A 112 -8.70 -16.29 -11.44
N PRO A 113 -7.68 -15.49 -11.78
CA PRO A 113 -7.51 -14.18 -11.19
C PRO A 113 -8.54 -13.20 -11.74
N THR A 114 -9.12 -12.39 -10.86
CA THR A 114 -10.10 -11.36 -11.21
C THR A 114 -9.83 -10.09 -10.40
N ILE A 115 -10.21 -8.94 -10.96
CA ILE A 115 -10.17 -7.69 -10.22
C ILE A 115 -11.34 -7.67 -9.23
N GLY A 116 -11.02 -7.64 -7.94
CA GLY A 116 -12.00 -7.51 -6.86
C GLY A 116 -12.06 -6.07 -6.34
N GLY A 117 -13.28 -5.55 -6.14
CA GLY A 117 -13.46 -4.21 -5.58
C GLY A 117 -13.15 -3.09 -6.58
N HIS A 118 -12.62 -1.98 -6.07
CA HIS A 118 -12.27 -0.81 -6.90
C HIS A 118 -10.75 -0.74 -7.13
N ALA A 119 -10.36 -0.86 -8.39
CA ALA A 119 -9.03 -0.47 -8.81
C ALA A 119 -8.95 1.07 -8.85
N GLN A 120 -8.01 1.65 -8.12
CA GLN A 120 -7.83 3.10 -8.04
C GLN A 120 -6.62 3.50 -8.87
N VAL A 121 -6.81 4.49 -9.73
CA VAL A 121 -5.71 5.07 -10.51
C VAL A 121 -4.73 5.75 -9.54
N PRO A 122 -3.41 5.54 -9.69
CA PRO A 122 -2.42 6.27 -8.93
C PRO A 122 -2.60 7.78 -9.11
N HIS A 123 -2.43 8.52 -8.02
CA HIS A 123 -2.56 9.97 -8.01
C HIS A 123 -1.19 10.61 -7.77
N TYR A 124 -0.80 11.51 -8.65
CA TYR A 124 0.49 12.19 -8.59
C TYR A 124 0.34 13.67 -8.93
N VAL A 125 0.94 14.52 -8.10
CA VAL A 125 1.11 15.95 -8.36
C VAL A 125 2.59 16.26 -8.28
N ALA A 126 3.14 16.90 -9.31
CA ALA A 126 4.57 17.15 -9.40
C ALA A 126 5.06 18.06 -8.24
N PRO A 127 6.26 17.84 -7.69
CA PRO A 127 6.84 18.72 -6.67
C PRO A 127 6.98 20.17 -7.12
N THR A 128 7.07 20.41 -8.43
CA THR A 128 7.13 21.74 -9.06
C THR A 128 5.76 22.40 -9.27
N ASP A 129 4.68 21.73 -8.86
CA ASP A 129 3.35 22.36 -8.87
C ASP A 129 3.32 23.51 -7.84
N PRO A 130 2.83 24.72 -8.21
CA PRO A 130 2.82 25.87 -7.30
C PRO A 130 2.14 25.60 -5.94
N ILE A 131 1.13 24.72 -5.90
CA ILE A 131 0.51 24.31 -4.63
C ILE A 131 1.53 23.55 -3.78
N VAL A 132 2.23 22.57 -4.37
CA VAL A 132 3.21 21.75 -3.65
C VAL A 132 4.38 22.61 -3.17
N GLU A 133 4.95 23.45 -4.04
CA GLU A 133 6.03 24.38 -3.67
C GLU A 133 5.62 25.30 -2.51
N THR A 134 4.40 25.83 -2.55
CA THR A 134 3.86 26.67 -1.47
C THR A 134 3.75 25.90 -0.16
N LEU A 135 3.20 24.68 -0.18
CA LEU A 135 3.05 23.86 1.01
C LEU A 135 4.40 23.49 1.63
N LEU A 136 5.38 23.10 0.81
CA LEU A 136 6.73 22.78 1.27
C LEU A 136 7.41 24.00 1.90
N ARG A 137 7.29 25.17 1.28
CA ARG A 137 7.84 26.40 1.83
C ARG A 137 7.17 26.78 3.16
N VAL A 138 5.84 26.74 3.23
CA VAL A 138 5.10 27.04 4.47
C VAL A 138 5.51 26.09 5.60
N TYR A 139 5.67 24.80 5.31
CA TYR A 139 6.15 23.84 6.31
C TYR A 139 7.54 24.24 6.83
N HIS A 140 8.47 24.54 5.93
CA HIS A 140 9.81 24.97 6.31
C HIS A 140 9.80 26.26 7.13
N ASP A 141 9.05 27.27 6.70
CA ASP A 141 8.98 28.58 7.36
C ASP A 141 8.43 28.48 8.79
N GLN A 142 7.45 27.60 9.01
CA GLN A 142 6.81 27.41 10.30
C GLN A 142 7.60 26.48 11.26
N THR A 143 8.36 25.55 10.71
CA THR A 143 9.01 24.52 11.54
C THR A 143 10.52 24.64 11.62
N GLY A 144 11.16 25.29 10.65
CA GLY A 144 12.61 25.26 10.43
C GLY A 144 13.14 23.92 9.96
N LEU A 145 12.27 22.92 9.75
CA LEU A 145 12.64 21.57 9.32
C LEU A 145 12.79 21.51 7.79
N PRO A 146 13.61 20.60 7.25
CA PRO A 146 13.64 20.33 5.82
C PRO A 146 12.27 19.90 5.33
N ALA A 147 11.79 20.55 4.27
CA ALA A 147 10.56 20.18 3.61
C ALA A 147 10.86 19.32 2.38
N HIS A 148 10.09 18.27 2.16
CA HIS A 148 10.20 17.37 1.01
C HIS A 148 8.83 16.74 0.72
N ASP A 149 8.60 16.42 -0.53
CA ASP A 149 7.46 15.62 -0.96
C ASP A 149 7.67 14.15 -0.62
N GLN A 150 6.56 13.43 -0.43
CA GLN A 150 6.56 12.01 -0.11
C GLN A 150 5.52 11.27 -0.93
N VAL A 151 5.86 10.07 -1.33
CA VAL A 151 4.91 9.12 -1.89
C VAL A 151 4.42 8.20 -0.77
N ILE A 152 3.11 8.01 -0.69
CA ILE A 152 2.49 7.11 0.29
C ILE A 152 1.70 6.02 -0.42
N GLY A 153 1.79 4.79 0.07
CA GLY A 153 1.05 3.65 -0.47
C GLY A 153 -0.44 3.61 -0.07
N GLY A 154 -0.94 4.66 0.59
CA GLY A 154 -2.34 4.81 1.00
C GLY A 154 -3.09 5.86 0.19
N GLY A 155 -4.41 5.71 0.06
CA GLY A 155 -5.23 6.75 -0.54
C GLY A 155 -5.60 7.84 0.47
N THR A 156 -5.38 9.12 0.11
CA THR A 156 -5.82 10.28 0.88
C THR A 156 -6.97 11.00 0.19
N TYR A 157 -7.60 11.93 0.89
CA TYR A 157 -8.63 12.79 0.28
C TYR A 157 -8.07 13.70 -0.83
N GLY A 158 -6.76 13.99 -0.81
CA GLY A 158 -6.11 14.79 -1.86
C GLY A 158 -6.38 14.27 -3.26
N ARG A 159 -6.43 12.94 -3.45
CA ARG A 159 -6.71 12.30 -4.74
C ARG A 159 -8.11 12.61 -5.34
N LEU A 160 -9.03 13.15 -4.56
CA LEU A 160 -10.36 13.55 -5.04
C LEU A 160 -10.32 14.84 -5.86
N MET A 161 -9.20 15.54 -5.84
CA MET A 161 -8.95 16.77 -6.60
C MET A 161 -7.77 16.54 -7.55
N ALA A 162 -7.89 17.03 -8.78
CA ALA A 162 -6.87 16.82 -9.82
C ALA A 162 -5.45 17.30 -9.40
N ARG A 163 -5.36 18.37 -8.62
CA ARG A 163 -4.12 18.93 -8.07
C ARG A 163 -4.05 18.84 -6.54
N GLY A 164 -4.90 18.00 -5.93
CA GLY A 164 -4.91 17.85 -4.48
C GLY A 164 -3.78 16.98 -3.99
N VAL A 165 -3.15 17.37 -2.88
CA VAL A 165 -2.15 16.58 -2.19
C VAL A 165 -2.53 16.41 -0.72
N ALA A 166 -2.02 15.35 -0.08
CA ALA A 166 -2.04 15.27 1.37
C ALA A 166 -0.96 16.20 1.93
N PHE A 167 -1.32 16.99 2.91
CA PHE A 167 -0.40 17.86 3.62
C PHE A 167 -0.55 17.56 5.11
N GLY A 168 0.42 16.88 5.67
CA GLY A 168 0.27 16.21 6.94
C GLY A 168 0.88 16.91 8.11
N ALA A 169 0.44 16.48 9.28
CA ALA A 169 0.79 16.97 10.60
C ALA A 169 1.51 15.92 11.46
N LEU A 170 2.10 14.91 10.87
CA LEU A 170 3.00 14.01 11.57
C LEU A 170 4.42 14.59 11.44
N PHE A 171 4.95 15.07 12.55
CA PHE A 171 6.32 15.62 12.58
C PHE A 171 7.35 14.50 12.80
N PRO A 172 8.63 14.71 12.41
CA PRO A 172 9.67 13.69 12.56
C PRO A 172 9.90 13.22 14.00
N ASP A 173 9.56 14.07 14.98
CA ASP A 173 9.66 13.81 16.42
C ASP A 173 8.36 13.25 17.03
N SER A 174 7.30 13.08 16.23
CA SER A 174 6.02 12.58 16.69
C SER A 174 5.94 11.06 16.59
N PRO A 175 5.29 10.38 17.56
CA PRO A 175 5.03 8.96 17.46
C PRO A 175 4.01 8.67 16.36
N ASP A 176 4.37 7.76 15.44
CA ASP A 176 3.42 7.24 14.46
C ASP A 176 2.61 6.09 15.10
N THR A 177 1.35 6.37 15.40
CA THR A 177 0.41 5.40 15.97
C THR A 177 -0.74 5.07 15.02
N MET A 178 -0.64 5.47 13.75
CA MET A 178 -1.67 5.30 12.74
C MET A 178 -2.08 3.83 12.59
N HIS A 179 -3.38 3.56 12.69
CA HIS A 179 -3.98 2.24 12.61
C HIS A 179 -3.56 1.25 13.71
N GLN A 180 -3.03 1.74 14.82
CA GLN A 180 -2.65 0.94 15.97
C GLN A 180 -3.74 0.97 17.07
N VAL A 181 -3.66 -0.01 17.97
CA VAL A 181 -4.52 0.00 19.17
C VAL A 181 -4.16 1.21 20.03
N ASN A 182 -5.17 1.96 20.47
CA ASN A 182 -5.02 3.22 21.20
C ASN A 182 -4.31 4.32 20.39
N GLU A 183 -4.62 4.42 19.10
CA GLU A 183 -4.16 5.52 18.24
C GLU A 183 -4.43 6.89 18.90
N PHE A 184 -3.42 7.76 18.86
CA PHE A 184 -3.50 9.10 19.46
C PHE A 184 -2.68 10.11 18.66
N ALA A 185 -2.94 11.40 18.86
CA ALA A 185 -2.12 12.50 18.39
C ALA A 185 -1.73 13.38 19.59
N LEU A 186 -0.53 13.95 19.54
CA LEU A 186 -0.06 14.89 20.56
C LEU A 186 -0.79 16.24 20.39
N LEU A 187 -1.24 16.83 21.50
CA LEU A 187 -1.88 18.16 21.47
C LEU A 187 -0.92 19.25 20.96
N ASP A 188 0.35 19.15 21.29
CA ASP A 188 1.36 20.11 20.81
C ASP A 188 1.50 20.05 19.29
N ASP A 189 1.42 18.87 18.68
CA ASP A 189 1.43 18.70 17.24
C ASP A 189 0.18 19.29 16.58
N LEU A 190 -0.97 19.18 17.20
CA LEU A 190 -2.19 19.83 16.73
C LEU A 190 -2.05 21.35 16.76
N TYR A 191 -1.47 21.93 17.81
CA TYR A 191 -1.20 23.38 17.87
C TYR A 191 -0.19 23.85 16.83
N ARG A 192 0.92 23.11 16.65
CA ARG A 192 1.88 23.37 15.57
C ARG A 192 1.21 23.33 14.18
N SER A 193 0.35 22.35 13.97
CA SER A 193 -0.37 22.17 12.71
C SER A 193 -1.34 23.30 12.39
N ILE A 194 -1.99 23.92 13.40
CA ILE A 194 -2.90 25.04 13.19
C ILE A 194 -2.19 26.20 12.52
N ALA A 195 -0.98 26.58 12.96
CA ALA A 195 -0.21 27.66 12.36
C ALA A 195 0.18 27.36 10.91
N ILE A 196 0.64 26.13 10.66
CA ILE A 196 1.01 25.65 9.31
C ILE A 196 -0.20 25.70 8.37
N TYR A 197 -1.35 25.15 8.79
CA TYR A 197 -2.54 25.14 7.94
C TYR A 197 -3.12 26.53 7.72
N ALA A 198 -3.11 27.40 8.73
CA ALA A 198 -3.60 28.77 8.57
C ALA A 198 -2.79 29.54 7.51
N GLN A 199 -1.47 29.45 7.56
CA GLN A 199 -0.60 30.07 6.55
C GLN A 199 -0.78 29.39 5.18
N ALA A 200 -0.81 28.05 5.11
CA ALA A 200 -0.99 27.33 3.86
C ALA A 200 -2.30 27.72 3.15
N ILE A 201 -3.41 27.79 3.88
CA ILE A 201 -4.70 28.22 3.33
C ILE A 201 -4.62 29.64 2.80
N ALA A 202 -4.05 30.57 3.59
CA ALA A 202 -3.94 31.96 3.20
C ALA A 202 -3.09 32.14 1.94
N GLU A 203 -2.02 31.37 1.78
CA GLU A 203 -1.14 31.49 0.62
C GLU A 203 -1.66 30.79 -0.63
N ILE A 204 -2.22 29.57 -0.48
CA ILE A 204 -2.79 28.83 -1.61
C ILE A 204 -3.97 29.58 -2.23
N THR A 205 -4.80 30.25 -1.42
CA THR A 205 -5.93 31.04 -1.95
C THR A 205 -5.52 32.29 -2.72
N ASN A 206 -4.26 32.67 -2.67
CA ASN A 206 -3.69 33.78 -3.43
C ASN A 206 -2.78 33.31 -4.59
N LEU A 207 -2.74 32.02 -4.88
CA LEU A 207 -2.11 31.51 -6.09
C LEU A 207 -3.04 31.80 -7.29
N ASP A 208 -2.49 32.40 -8.34
CA ASP A 208 -3.19 32.68 -9.62
C ASP A 208 -3.40 31.40 -10.45
#